data_3e267fe8282c3e43aab6b4bdb5d765d0
#
_entry.id   3e267fe8282c3e43aab6b4bdb5d765d0
#
_cell.length_a   1.000
_cell.length_b   1.000
_cell.length_c   1.000
_cell.angle_alpha   90.00
_cell.angle_beta   90.00
_cell.angle_gamma   90.00
#
_symmetry.space_group_name_H-M   'P 1'
#
loop_
_entity.id
_entity.type
_entity.pdbx_description
1 polymer ?
#
loop_
_entity_poly.entity_id
_entity_poly.type
_entity_poly.pdbx_seq_one_letter_code
_entity_poly.pdbx_strand_id
1 'polypeptide(L)'
;MLANKIYIGKITHKDKIYDGEHEAIICDDFFEKVQKLLYENKVDKTCGVKSSSNSLLAGLIYDDLGNKMTPSHSNSHGRRYRYYISRALKNNEETGSVSKIPAGEVEKFVIETTKEFLQDKKQIQKIVSEYKISKQNKLIYIAQDIQDYSEPKLIRAIIHKIMVSKILIEITYNETSIKKVLNALANNQEIVVPDKNEELTPIVISKNIKITQLSRNDNILILNAKEYDTPEPNPYLVNAIVKSFYYHKQIQSGKTIEDLQTEEGLKDSKYIRNIMNLKYISPELTEQILNGTQPKYLSLQKLINTYKF
;
A
#
# COMPACT_ATOMS: atom_id res chain seq x y z
N MET A 1 10.26 0.90 33.64
CA MET A 1 10.09 1.51 34.96
C MET A 1 9.08 0.71 35.81
N LEU A 2 7.82 0.61 35.47
CA LEU A 2 6.76 -0.07 36.27
C LEU A 2 6.92 -1.60 36.49
N ALA A 3 7.84 -2.27 35.76
CA ALA A 3 8.15 -3.69 35.96
C ALA A 3 9.34 -3.95 36.86
N ASN A 4 9.88 -2.90 37.50
CA ASN A 4 11.04 -3.05 38.38
C ASN A 4 10.60 -3.57 39.75
N LYS A 5 11.21 -4.68 40.19
CA LYS A 5 10.87 -5.35 41.45
C LYS A 5 11.37 -4.61 42.71
N ILE A 6 12.12 -3.54 42.53
CA ILE A 6 12.55 -2.67 43.65
C ILE A 6 11.33 -2.09 44.41
N TYR A 7 10.17 -1.91 43.71
CA TYR A 7 8.96 -1.39 44.34
C TYR A 7 8.35 -2.33 45.40
N ILE A 8 8.68 -3.63 45.30
CA ILE A 8 8.23 -4.69 46.24
C ILE A 8 9.39 -5.13 47.19
N GLY A 9 10.40 -4.30 47.40
CA GLY A 9 11.51 -4.61 48.28
C GLY A 9 12.49 -5.66 47.76
N LYS A 10 12.48 -5.94 46.42
CA LYS A 10 13.38 -6.98 45.85
C LYS A 10 14.35 -6.40 44.86
N ILE A 11 15.54 -6.97 44.81
CA ILE A 11 16.63 -6.58 43.90
C ILE A 11 16.88 -7.69 42.89
N THR A 12 16.99 -7.34 41.61
CA THR A 12 17.31 -8.29 40.53
C THR A 12 18.79 -8.17 40.15
N HIS A 13 19.52 -9.30 40.25
CA HIS A 13 20.91 -9.39 39.78
C HIS A 13 21.13 -10.65 38.95
N LYS A 14 21.64 -10.52 37.71
CA LYS A 14 21.93 -11.65 36.78
C LYS A 14 20.79 -12.67 36.72
N ASP A 15 19.56 -12.20 36.44
CA ASP A 15 18.32 -12.98 36.28
C ASP A 15 17.82 -13.69 37.57
N LYS A 16 18.44 -13.44 38.71
CA LYS A 16 17.96 -13.91 40.03
C LYS A 16 17.40 -12.74 40.85
N ILE A 17 16.43 -13.08 41.67
CA ILE A 17 15.75 -12.11 42.54
C ILE A 17 16.17 -12.40 43.97
N TYR A 18 16.52 -11.34 44.68
CA TYR A 18 16.93 -11.38 46.06
C TYR A 18 16.09 -10.39 46.87
N ASP A 19 15.89 -10.66 48.15
CA ASP A 19 15.26 -9.69 49.04
C ASP A 19 16.21 -8.49 49.23
N GLY A 20 15.67 -7.30 49.06
CA GLY A 20 16.43 -6.06 49.22
C GLY A 20 16.49 -5.62 50.69
N GLU A 21 17.45 -4.77 51.03
CA GLU A 21 17.57 -4.16 52.40
C GLU A 21 16.58 -3.02 52.63
N HIS A 22 15.76 -2.68 51.61
CA HIS A 22 14.80 -1.58 51.68
C HIS A 22 13.37 -2.12 51.80
N GLU A 23 12.52 -1.37 52.50
CA GLU A 23 11.11 -1.71 52.62
C GLU A 23 10.37 -1.62 51.31
N ALA A 24 9.38 -2.50 51.14
CA ALA A 24 8.49 -2.46 49.98
C ALA A 24 7.64 -1.18 49.97
N ILE A 25 7.61 -0.48 48.84
CA ILE A 25 6.82 0.74 48.63
C ILE A 25 5.34 0.35 48.32
N ILE A 26 5.14 -0.80 47.68
CA ILE A 26 3.81 -1.35 47.36
C ILE A 26 3.78 -2.85 47.71
N CYS A 27 2.60 -3.39 47.99
CA CYS A 27 2.43 -4.81 48.29
C CYS A 27 2.50 -5.65 47.01
N ASP A 28 2.92 -6.91 47.15
CA ASP A 28 3.06 -7.88 46.06
C ASP A 28 1.79 -8.02 45.22
N ASP A 29 0.63 -8.13 45.87
CA ASP A 29 -0.68 -8.25 45.21
C ASP A 29 -0.99 -7.08 44.28
N PHE A 30 -0.66 -5.87 44.69
CA PHE A 30 -0.87 -4.68 43.85
C PHE A 30 0.13 -4.64 42.68
N PHE A 31 1.38 -5.02 42.90
CA PHE A 31 2.37 -5.14 41.87
C PHE A 31 1.97 -6.17 40.81
N GLU A 32 1.49 -7.36 41.23
CA GLU A 32 1.00 -8.39 40.31
C GLU A 32 -0.19 -7.94 39.48
N LYS A 33 -1.16 -7.25 40.11
CA LYS A 33 -2.28 -6.63 39.36
C LYS A 33 -1.80 -5.63 38.32
N VAL A 34 -0.81 -4.80 38.65
CA VAL A 34 -0.22 -3.87 37.70
C VAL A 34 0.52 -4.61 36.58
N GLN A 35 1.29 -5.68 36.92
CA GLN A 35 1.97 -6.49 35.89
C GLN A 35 0.98 -7.16 34.95
N LYS A 36 -0.13 -7.71 35.48
CA LYS A 36 -1.20 -8.30 34.67
C LYS A 36 -1.84 -7.27 33.75
N LEU A 37 -2.19 -6.08 34.25
CA LEU A 37 -2.69 -4.98 33.43
C LEU A 37 -1.69 -4.50 32.36
N LEU A 38 -0.40 -4.46 32.70
CA LEU A 38 0.66 -4.13 31.74
C LEU A 38 0.82 -5.20 30.67
N TYR A 39 0.67 -6.48 31.05
CA TYR A 39 0.71 -7.60 30.12
C TYR A 39 -0.51 -7.58 29.19
N GLU A 40 -1.71 -7.45 29.73
CA GLU A 40 -2.96 -7.31 28.98
C GLU A 40 -2.90 -6.09 28.04
N ASN A 41 -2.45 -4.94 28.52
CA ASN A 41 -2.24 -3.75 27.70
C ASN A 41 -1.10 -3.92 26.66
N LYS A 42 -0.11 -4.79 26.89
CA LYS A 42 0.93 -5.13 25.93
C LYS A 42 0.40 -6.04 24.83
N VAL A 43 -0.45 -6.99 25.20
CA VAL A 43 -1.19 -7.85 24.26
C VAL A 43 -2.15 -6.99 23.43
N ASP A 44 -2.88 -6.06 24.07
CA ASP A 44 -3.73 -5.10 23.37
C ASP A 44 -2.94 -4.13 22.45
N LYS A 45 -1.72 -3.75 22.81
CA LYS A 45 -0.85 -2.96 21.92
C LYS A 45 -0.35 -3.75 20.73
N THR A 46 -0.27 -5.06 20.81
CA THR A 46 -0.02 -5.94 19.66
C THR A 46 -1.31 -6.24 18.87
N CYS A 47 -2.47 -6.21 19.50
CA CYS A 47 -3.78 -6.48 18.89
C CYS A 47 -4.62 -5.23 18.61
N GLY A 48 -4.47 -4.15 19.36
CA GLY A 48 -5.26 -2.93 19.22
C GLY A 48 -4.42 -1.74 18.77
N VAL A 49 -4.62 -1.26 17.56
CA VAL A 49 -4.32 0.13 17.25
C VAL A 49 -5.31 0.93 18.08
N LYS A 50 -4.89 1.54 19.20
CA LYS A 50 -5.65 2.63 19.83
C LYS A 50 -5.80 3.69 18.75
N SER A 51 -7.01 3.78 18.19
CA SER A 51 -7.33 4.55 17.00
C SER A 51 -7.38 6.04 17.30
N SER A 52 -6.24 6.65 17.47
CA SER A 52 -6.10 8.08 17.17
C SER A 52 -5.52 8.30 15.76
N SER A 53 -5.14 7.24 15.05
CA SER A 53 -4.67 7.37 13.67
C SER A 53 -5.83 7.11 12.72
N ASN A 54 -6.13 8.11 11.85
CA ASN A 54 -7.07 7.98 10.73
C ASN A 54 -6.59 6.97 9.65
N SER A 55 -5.78 5.97 10.01
CA SER A 55 -5.19 5.00 9.08
C SER A 55 -5.94 3.68 9.19
N LEU A 56 -6.78 3.43 8.19
CA LEU A 56 -7.73 2.31 8.13
C LEU A 56 -7.05 0.95 8.27
N LEU A 57 -5.92 0.76 7.57
CA LEU A 57 -5.20 -0.53 7.46
C LEU A 57 -4.09 -0.69 8.50
N ALA A 58 -4.05 0.18 9.51
CA ALA A 58 -3.05 0.08 10.57
C ALA A 58 -3.15 -1.27 11.29
N GLY A 59 -2.05 -2.03 11.27
CA GLY A 59 -1.98 -3.36 11.89
C GLY A 59 -2.36 -4.53 10.99
N LEU A 60 -2.89 -4.28 9.79
CA LEU A 60 -3.32 -5.28 8.82
C LEU A 60 -2.36 -5.41 7.62
N ILE A 61 -1.55 -4.39 7.32
CA ILE A 61 -0.74 -4.30 6.11
C ILE A 61 0.72 -4.71 6.37
N TYR A 62 1.27 -5.50 5.43
CA TYR A 62 2.62 -6.08 5.48
C TYR A 62 3.27 -5.97 4.10
N ASP A 63 4.61 -5.93 4.06
CA ASP A 63 5.36 -6.09 2.81
C ASP A 63 5.44 -7.57 2.38
N ASP A 64 5.99 -7.84 1.20
CA ASP A 64 6.10 -9.19 0.63
C ASP A 64 7.13 -10.10 1.34
N LEU A 65 7.99 -9.56 2.21
CA LEU A 65 8.80 -10.32 3.15
C LEU A 65 8.10 -10.61 4.48
N GLY A 66 6.86 -10.11 4.66
CA GLY A 66 6.07 -10.30 5.88
C GLY A 66 6.36 -9.28 6.99
N ASN A 67 7.15 -8.24 6.72
CA ASN A 67 7.38 -7.19 7.69
C ASN A 67 6.14 -6.30 7.82
N LYS A 68 5.73 -6.02 9.04
CA LYS A 68 4.57 -5.16 9.31
C LYS A 68 4.82 -3.73 8.85
N MET A 69 3.85 -3.16 8.13
CA MET A 69 3.91 -1.76 7.76
C MET A 69 3.13 -0.91 8.76
N THR A 70 3.72 0.22 9.15
CA THR A 70 3.14 1.13 10.14
C THR A 70 2.77 2.47 9.53
N PRO A 71 1.65 3.08 9.95
CA PRO A 71 1.30 4.41 9.46
C PRO A 71 2.35 5.44 9.85
N SER A 72 2.67 6.29 8.90
CA SER A 72 3.56 7.42 9.05
C SER A 72 3.01 8.61 8.27
N HIS A 73 3.41 9.81 8.63
CA HIS A 73 3.01 11.01 7.93
C HIS A 73 4.19 11.98 7.80
N SER A 74 4.18 12.72 6.71
CA SER A 74 5.09 13.85 6.51
C SER A 74 4.28 15.09 6.15
N ASN A 75 4.79 16.24 6.57
CA ASN A 75 4.23 17.53 6.21
C ASN A 75 5.13 18.18 5.17
N SER A 76 4.58 18.55 4.03
CA SER A 76 5.30 19.28 2.98
C SER A 76 4.39 20.36 2.40
N HIS A 77 4.90 21.59 2.30
CA HIS A 77 4.18 22.76 1.76
C HIS A 77 2.76 22.92 2.36
N GLY A 78 2.62 22.74 3.69
CA GLY A 78 1.34 22.87 4.39
C GLY A 78 0.36 21.70 4.17
N ARG A 79 0.73 20.69 3.41
CA ARG A 79 -0.08 19.49 3.18
C ARG A 79 0.47 18.31 3.98
N ARG A 80 -0.44 17.53 4.59
CA ARG A 80 -0.13 16.31 5.34
C ARG A 80 -0.30 15.11 4.42
N TYR A 81 0.80 14.38 4.19
CA TYR A 81 0.82 13.14 3.42
C TYR A 81 0.89 11.96 4.37
N ARG A 82 0.04 10.94 4.17
CA ARG A 82 -0.01 9.71 4.96
C ARG A 82 0.57 8.55 4.15
N TYR A 83 1.36 7.71 4.81
CA TYR A 83 2.01 6.54 4.21
C TYR A 83 1.93 5.35 5.16
N TYR A 84 2.04 4.15 4.60
CA TYR A 84 2.43 2.94 5.32
C TYR A 84 3.90 2.66 5.02
N ILE A 85 4.72 2.48 6.05
CA ILE A 85 6.18 2.28 5.95
C ILE A 85 6.52 0.96 6.63
N SER A 86 7.31 0.09 5.97
CA SER A 86 7.80 -1.14 6.56
C SER A 86 8.60 -0.87 7.83
N ARG A 87 8.35 -1.66 8.88
CA ARG A 87 9.12 -1.55 10.13
C ARG A 87 10.58 -1.93 9.93
N ALA A 88 10.87 -2.86 9.01
CA ALA A 88 12.22 -3.24 8.64
C ALA A 88 13.05 -2.02 8.18
N LEU A 89 12.45 -1.11 7.42
CA LEU A 89 13.11 0.14 7.01
C LEU A 89 13.53 1.01 8.21
N LYS A 90 12.74 1.03 9.28
CA LYS A 90 13.06 1.79 10.50
C LYS A 90 14.14 1.13 11.35
N ASN A 91 14.25 -0.18 11.24
CA ASN A 91 15.19 -0.99 12.02
C ASN A 91 16.50 -1.26 11.25
N ASN A 92 16.66 -0.74 10.01
CA ASN A 92 17.74 -1.08 9.07
C ASN A 92 17.84 -2.58 8.76
N GLU A 93 16.69 -3.27 8.74
CA GLU A 93 16.54 -4.66 8.34
C GLU A 93 16.17 -4.76 6.86
N GLU A 94 16.20 -5.95 6.29
CA GLU A 94 15.82 -6.19 4.91
C GLU A 94 14.31 -5.91 4.71
N THR A 95 14.01 -4.99 3.80
CA THR A 95 12.64 -4.63 3.44
C THR A 95 12.17 -5.43 2.23
N GLY A 96 10.87 -5.67 2.16
CA GLY A 96 10.25 -6.21 0.96
C GLY A 96 10.39 -5.27 -0.25
N SER A 97 9.86 -5.71 -1.37
CA SER A 97 9.94 -4.98 -2.65
C SER A 97 9.30 -3.57 -2.57
N VAL A 98 8.41 -3.35 -1.60
CA VAL A 98 7.74 -2.07 -1.32
C VAL A 98 7.98 -1.67 0.13
N SER A 99 8.92 -0.77 0.37
CA SER A 99 9.23 -0.26 1.71
C SER A 99 8.28 0.85 2.19
N LYS A 100 7.62 1.57 1.27
CA LYS A 100 6.74 2.71 1.56
C LYS A 100 5.63 2.82 0.51
N ILE A 101 4.37 3.05 0.95
CA ILE A 101 3.21 3.17 0.08
C ILE A 101 2.28 4.27 0.57
N PRO A 102 1.67 5.10 -0.30
CA PRO A 102 0.69 6.12 0.08
C PRO A 102 -0.55 5.49 0.71
N ALA A 103 -0.95 5.98 1.90
CA ALA A 103 -2.06 5.39 2.64
C ALA A 103 -3.40 5.56 1.90
N GLY A 104 -3.67 6.74 1.35
CA GLY A 104 -4.94 7.03 0.68
C GLY A 104 -5.22 6.09 -0.50
N GLU A 105 -4.21 5.84 -1.34
CA GLU A 105 -4.35 5.00 -2.53
C GLU A 105 -4.57 3.53 -2.17
N VAL A 106 -3.77 2.99 -1.23
CA VAL A 106 -3.93 1.60 -0.83
C VAL A 106 -5.22 1.37 -0.03
N GLU A 107 -5.62 2.32 0.81
CA GLU A 107 -6.89 2.27 1.53
C GLU A 107 -8.08 2.23 0.55
N LYS A 108 -8.10 3.12 -0.45
CA LYS A 108 -9.10 3.14 -1.50
C LYS A 108 -9.17 1.82 -2.28
N PHE A 109 -8.01 1.31 -2.70
CA PHE A 109 -7.91 0.04 -3.43
C PHE A 109 -8.45 -1.14 -2.62
N VAL A 110 -8.11 -1.22 -1.33
CA VAL A 110 -8.60 -2.28 -0.42
C VAL A 110 -10.10 -2.19 -0.22
N ILE A 111 -10.65 -0.97 -0.04
CA ILE A 111 -12.10 -0.75 0.10
C ILE A 111 -12.83 -1.21 -1.16
N GLU A 112 -12.36 -0.81 -2.35
CA GLU A 112 -12.96 -1.19 -3.64
C GLU A 112 -12.91 -2.71 -3.84
N THR A 113 -11.76 -3.35 -3.58
CA THR A 113 -11.61 -4.81 -3.68
C THR A 113 -12.51 -5.53 -2.69
N THR A 114 -12.64 -5.03 -1.47
CA THR A 114 -13.53 -5.60 -0.45
C THR A 114 -14.99 -5.46 -0.85
N LYS A 115 -15.37 -4.32 -1.42
CA LYS A 115 -16.71 -4.09 -1.95
C LYS A 115 -17.03 -5.08 -3.07
N GLU A 116 -16.14 -5.21 -4.07
CA GLU A 116 -16.29 -6.18 -5.16
C GLU A 116 -16.48 -7.61 -4.62
N PHE A 117 -15.65 -8.00 -3.64
CA PHE A 117 -15.72 -9.33 -3.02
C PHE A 117 -17.04 -9.59 -2.31
N LEU A 118 -17.51 -8.64 -1.48
CA LEU A 118 -18.78 -8.79 -0.73
C LEU A 118 -20.01 -8.68 -1.63
N GLN A 119 -19.90 -7.98 -2.76
CA GLN A 119 -20.95 -7.89 -3.75
C GLN A 119 -21.01 -9.11 -4.69
N ASP A 120 -19.97 -9.93 -4.76
CA ASP A 120 -19.98 -11.16 -5.56
C ASP A 120 -20.87 -12.22 -4.89
N LYS A 121 -22.09 -12.35 -5.42
CA LYS A 121 -23.10 -13.30 -4.96
C LYS A 121 -22.57 -14.73 -4.86
N LYS A 122 -21.73 -15.16 -5.83
CA LYS A 122 -21.19 -16.53 -5.87
C LYS A 122 -20.21 -16.78 -4.73
N GLN A 123 -19.39 -15.80 -4.41
CA GLN A 123 -18.42 -15.88 -3.31
C GLN A 123 -19.16 -15.95 -1.96
N ILE A 124 -20.10 -15.05 -1.73
CA ILE A 124 -20.87 -15.04 -0.49
C ILE A 124 -21.71 -16.30 -0.34
N GLN A 125 -22.32 -16.80 -1.42
CA GLN A 125 -23.07 -18.05 -1.39
C GLN A 125 -22.21 -19.25 -0.95
N LYS A 126 -20.96 -19.34 -1.39
CA LYS A 126 -20.02 -20.37 -0.91
C LYS A 126 -19.75 -20.25 0.60
N ILE A 127 -19.50 -19.03 1.07
CA ILE A 127 -19.23 -18.73 2.49
C ILE A 127 -20.42 -19.13 3.37
N VAL A 128 -21.64 -18.83 2.95
CA VAL A 128 -22.86 -19.08 3.75
C VAL A 128 -23.55 -20.40 3.42
N SER A 129 -22.92 -21.30 2.67
CA SER A 129 -23.51 -22.55 2.16
C SER A 129 -24.02 -23.48 3.25
N GLU A 130 -23.47 -23.42 4.47
CA GLU A 130 -23.87 -24.23 5.62
C GLU A 130 -25.22 -23.85 6.22
N TYR A 131 -25.76 -22.64 5.91
CA TYR A 131 -27.03 -22.19 6.44
C TYR A 131 -28.20 -22.65 5.57
N LYS A 132 -29.43 -22.64 6.14
CA LYS A 132 -30.67 -22.88 5.38
C LYS A 132 -30.85 -21.82 4.28
N ILE A 133 -31.44 -22.20 3.14
CA ILE A 133 -31.58 -21.36 1.93
C ILE A 133 -32.20 -19.99 2.23
N SER A 134 -33.24 -19.92 3.08
CA SER A 134 -33.86 -18.65 3.49
C SER A 134 -32.85 -17.71 4.19
N LYS A 135 -31.99 -18.25 5.04
CA LYS A 135 -30.95 -17.49 5.74
C LYS A 135 -29.82 -17.11 4.78
N GLN A 136 -29.43 -18.00 3.87
CA GLN A 136 -28.42 -17.69 2.82
C GLN A 136 -28.85 -16.47 2.02
N ASN A 137 -30.08 -16.46 1.51
CA ASN A 137 -30.60 -15.35 0.71
C ASN A 137 -30.61 -14.02 1.49
N LYS A 138 -30.99 -14.07 2.78
CA LYS A 138 -30.95 -12.89 3.66
C LYS A 138 -29.51 -12.36 3.82
N LEU A 139 -28.54 -13.24 4.10
CA LEU A 139 -27.14 -12.84 4.29
C LEU A 139 -26.48 -12.33 3.01
N ILE A 140 -26.81 -12.92 1.85
CA ILE A 140 -26.36 -12.44 0.54
C ILE A 140 -26.89 -11.03 0.27
N TYR A 141 -28.19 -10.81 0.52
CA TYR A 141 -28.79 -9.48 0.36
C TYR A 141 -28.10 -8.45 1.24
N ILE A 142 -27.87 -8.77 2.52
CA ILE A 142 -27.19 -7.89 3.46
C ILE A 142 -25.77 -7.55 3.01
N ALA A 143 -25.00 -8.54 2.50
CA ALA A 143 -23.66 -8.31 1.99
C ALA A 143 -23.65 -7.33 0.81
N GLN A 144 -24.69 -7.33 -0.02
CA GLN A 144 -24.84 -6.42 -1.16
C GLN A 144 -25.36 -5.03 -0.77
N ASP A 145 -26.08 -4.92 0.36
CA ASP A 145 -26.72 -3.68 0.85
C ASP A 145 -25.90 -2.94 1.90
N ILE A 146 -24.61 -3.30 2.10
CA ILE A 146 -23.74 -2.57 3.00
C ILE A 146 -23.58 -1.14 2.50
N GLN A 147 -23.96 -0.16 3.33
CA GLN A 147 -23.98 1.26 2.94
C GLN A 147 -22.57 1.87 2.92
N ASP A 148 -21.71 1.47 3.85
CA ASP A 148 -20.35 2.00 3.96
C ASP A 148 -19.31 0.87 4.11
N TYR A 149 -18.63 0.56 3.01
CA TYR A 149 -17.54 -0.41 3.00
C TYR A 149 -16.24 0.17 3.57
N SER A 150 -16.16 1.47 3.81
CA SER A 150 -14.99 2.12 4.41
C SER A 150 -15.01 2.14 5.94
N GLU A 151 -16.09 1.63 6.56
CA GLU A 151 -16.21 1.58 8.02
C GLU A 151 -15.04 0.81 8.65
N PRO A 152 -14.25 1.43 9.55
CA PRO A 152 -13.07 0.80 10.13
C PRO A 152 -13.36 -0.49 10.90
N LYS A 153 -14.54 -0.60 11.54
CA LYS A 153 -14.96 -1.81 12.25
C LYS A 153 -15.20 -2.96 11.28
N LEU A 154 -15.85 -2.69 10.14
CA LEU A 154 -16.10 -3.68 9.10
C LEU A 154 -14.78 -4.23 8.54
N ILE A 155 -13.92 -3.34 8.06
CA ILE A 155 -12.62 -3.69 7.46
C ILE A 155 -11.76 -4.52 8.43
N ARG A 156 -11.66 -4.09 9.68
CA ARG A 156 -10.88 -4.79 10.71
C ARG A 156 -11.49 -6.11 11.17
N ALA A 157 -12.81 -6.26 11.04
CA ALA A 157 -13.47 -7.51 11.39
C ALA A 157 -13.27 -8.60 10.34
N ILE A 158 -13.28 -8.26 9.05
CA ILE A 158 -13.24 -9.25 7.96
C ILE A 158 -11.85 -9.49 7.38
N ILE A 159 -10.97 -8.50 7.38
CA ILE A 159 -9.61 -8.62 6.83
C ILE A 159 -8.66 -9.10 7.91
N HIS A 160 -8.00 -10.23 7.65
CA HIS A 160 -6.98 -10.77 8.52
C HIS A 160 -5.60 -10.16 8.22
N LYS A 161 -5.20 -10.11 6.95
CA LYS A 161 -3.87 -9.66 6.50
C LYS A 161 -3.92 -9.09 5.08
N ILE A 162 -3.07 -8.11 4.82
CA ILE A 162 -2.83 -7.56 3.48
C ILE A 162 -1.33 -7.62 3.22
N MET A 163 -0.92 -8.30 2.15
CA MET A 163 0.47 -8.32 1.69
C MET A 163 0.61 -7.48 0.44
N VAL A 164 1.65 -6.63 0.41
CA VAL A 164 1.89 -5.69 -0.69
C VAL A 164 3.25 -5.96 -1.30
N SER A 165 3.27 -6.22 -2.62
CA SER A 165 4.47 -6.24 -3.44
C SER A 165 4.39 -5.22 -4.58
N LYS A 166 5.43 -5.08 -5.39
CA LYS A 166 5.44 -4.16 -6.55
C LYS A 166 4.40 -4.49 -7.62
N ILE A 167 3.99 -5.74 -7.71
CA ILE A 167 3.14 -6.26 -8.79
C ILE A 167 1.82 -6.84 -8.31
N LEU A 168 1.68 -7.08 -7.00
CA LEU A 168 0.56 -7.82 -6.44
C LEU A 168 0.18 -7.28 -5.06
N ILE A 169 -1.13 -7.14 -4.81
CA ILE A 169 -1.68 -7.03 -3.47
C ILE A 169 -2.51 -8.28 -3.20
N GLU A 170 -2.23 -8.94 -2.08
CA GLU A 170 -3.00 -10.08 -1.58
C GLU A 170 -3.76 -9.67 -0.33
N ILE A 171 -5.07 -9.83 -0.36
CA ILE A 171 -5.95 -9.56 0.77
C ILE A 171 -6.46 -10.89 1.29
N THR A 172 -6.11 -11.23 2.53
CA THR A 172 -6.59 -12.42 3.23
C THR A 172 -7.78 -12.05 4.10
N TYR A 173 -8.94 -12.58 3.77
CA TYR A 173 -10.16 -12.47 4.57
C TYR A 173 -10.29 -13.69 5.48
N ASN A 174 -11.02 -13.55 6.60
CA ASN A 174 -11.38 -14.67 7.46
C ASN A 174 -12.87 -15.02 7.23
N GLU A 175 -13.13 -16.19 6.69
CA GLU A 175 -14.49 -16.68 6.39
C GLU A 175 -15.39 -16.69 7.64
N THR A 176 -14.86 -17.20 8.77
CA THR A 176 -15.60 -17.24 10.04
C THR A 176 -15.99 -15.84 10.50
N SER A 177 -15.10 -14.86 10.35
CA SER A 177 -15.37 -13.48 10.71
C SER A 177 -16.41 -12.83 9.78
N ILE A 178 -16.36 -13.11 8.48
CA ILE A 178 -17.39 -12.65 7.53
C ILE A 178 -18.77 -13.18 7.93
N LYS A 179 -18.89 -14.48 8.26
CA LYS A 179 -20.14 -15.07 8.74
C LYS A 179 -20.68 -14.36 9.99
N LYS A 180 -19.81 -14.07 10.96
CA LYS A 180 -20.16 -13.34 12.18
C LYS A 180 -20.65 -11.93 11.88
N VAL A 181 -19.93 -11.18 11.04
CA VAL A 181 -20.29 -9.82 10.63
C VAL A 181 -21.64 -9.80 9.92
N LEU A 182 -21.86 -10.67 8.94
CA LEU A 182 -23.13 -10.74 8.22
C LEU A 182 -24.30 -11.11 9.13
N ASN A 183 -24.11 -12.01 10.11
CA ASN A 183 -25.12 -12.34 11.10
C ASN A 183 -25.39 -11.17 12.06
N ALA A 184 -24.37 -10.43 12.48
CA ALA A 184 -24.54 -9.23 13.33
C ALA A 184 -25.37 -8.16 12.60
N LEU A 185 -25.02 -7.87 11.33
CA LEU A 185 -25.78 -6.95 10.47
C LEU A 185 -27.24 -7.42 10.26
N ALA A 186 -27.45 -8.75 10.06
CA ALA A 186 -28.79 -9.34 9.91
C ALA A 186 -29.71 -9.14 11.13
N ASN A 187 -29.11 -8.97 12.30
CA ASN A 187 -29.78 -8.83 13.57
C ASN A 187 -29.71 -7.39 14.13
N ASN A 188 -29.24 -6.43 13.34
CA ASN A 188 -28.98 -5.04 13.75
C ASN A 188 -28.09 -4.94 15.01
N GLN A 189 -27.12 -5.85 15.12
CA GLN A 189 -26.13 -5.85 16.20
C GLN A 189 -24.84 -5.13 15.77
N GLU A 190 -24.10 -4.61 16.73
CA GLU A 190 -22.82 -3.97 16.49
C GLU A 190 -21.78 -4.98 15.98
N ILE A 191 -20.95 -4.56 15.02
CA ILE A 191 -19.84 -5.37 14.50
C ILE A 191 -18.77 -5.46 15.58
N VAL A 192 -18.48 -6.69 16.01
CA VAL A 192 -17.39 -6.99 16.96
C VAL A 192 -16.18 -7.42 16.15
N VAL A 193 -15.04 -6.75 16.37
CA VAL A 193 -13.77 -7.15 15.77
C VAL A 193 -13.31 -8.44 16.46
N PRO A 194 -13.08 -9.55 15.73
CA PRO A 194 -12.71 -10.82 16.32
C PRO A 194 -11.31 -10.79 16.95
N ASP A 195 -11.09 -11.60 17.96
CA ASP A 195 -9.77 -11.80 18.54
C ASP A 195 -8.85 -12.54 17.54
N LYS A 196 -7.56 -12.21 17.56
CA LYS A 196 -6.56 -12.81 16.64
C LYS A 196 -6.34 -14.31 16.85
N ASN A 197 -6.81 -14.87 17.94
CA ASN A 197 -6.71 -16.28 18.30
C ASN A 197 -7.88 -17.12 17.76
N GLU A 198 -8.83 -16.52 17.03
CA GLU A 198 -9.90 -17.29 16.42
C GLU A 198 -9.37 -18.13 15.25
N GLU A 199 -10.03 -19.28 15.04
CA GLU A 199 -9.70 -20.19 13.95
C GLU A 199 -9.74 -19.45 12.60
N LEU A 200 -8.61 -19.46 11.90
CA LEU A 200 -8.45 -18.78 10.64
C LEU A 200 -8.88 -19.71 9.49
N THR A 201 -9.97 -19.38 8.83
CA THR A 201 -10.36 -19.96 7.54
C THR A 201 -10.07 -18.94 6.44
N PRO A 202 -8.87 -18.99 5.83
CA PRO A 202 -8.42 -17.93 4.96
C PRO A 202 -9.07 -17.99 3.58
N ILE A 203 -9.58 -16.85 3.11
CA ILE A 203 -9.95 -16.61 1.71
C ILE A 203 -8.99 -15.57 1.18
N VAL A 204 -8.15 -15.94 0.20
CA VAL A 204 -7.14 -15.04 -0.37
C VAL A 204 -7.62 -14.51 -1.70
N ILE A 205 -7.63 -13.19 -1.84
CA ILE A 205 -7.88 -12.48 -3.10
C ILE A 205 -6.61 -11.77 -3.50
N SER A 206 -6.08 -12.15 -4.67
CA SER A 206 -4.89 -11.55 -5.26
C SER A 206 -5.31 -10.63 -6.40
N LYS A 207 -4.81 -9.40 -6.40
CA LYS A 207 -5.03 -8.42 -7.47
C LYS A 207 -3.69 -7.91 -7.97
N ASN A 208 -3.48 -8.00 -9.28
CA ASN A 208 -2.32 -7.42 -9.92
C ASN A 208 -2.38 -5.90 -9.84
N ILE A 209 -1.28 -5.29 -9.45
CA ILE A 209 -1.12 -3.84 -9.37
C ILE A 209 0.16 -3.42 -10.10
N LYS A 210 0.24 -2.14 -10.42
CA LYS A 210 1.47 -1.50 -10.88
C LYS A 210 1.76 -0.32 -9.96
N ILE A 211 2.86 -0.40 -9.23
CA ILE A 211 3.33 0.73 -8.42
C ILE A 211 4.29 1.54 -9.28
N THR A 212 3.95 2.79 -9.54
CA THR A 212 4.77 3.72 -10.32
C THR A 212 5.20 4.88 -9.44
N GLN A 213 6.50 5.19 -9.44
CA GLN A 213 7.02 6.36 -8.75
C GLN A 213 6.90 7.57 -9.67
N LEU A 214 6.07 8.54 -9.30
CA LEU A 214 5.78 9.73 -10.12
C LEU A 214 6.84 10.82 -10.04
N SER A 215 7.67 10.85 -8.99
CA SER A 215 8.76 11.81 -8.85
C SER A 215 9.84 11.34 -7.88
N ARG A 216 10.99 12.10 -7.84
CA ARG A 216 12.07 11.88 -6.86
C ARG A 216 11.60 11.99 -5.39
N ASN A 217 10.42 12.55 -5.14
CA ASN A 217 9.86 12.82 -3.82
C ASN A 217 8.80 11.81 -3.38
N ASP A 218 8.93 10.52 -3.70
CA ASP A 218 8.18 9.42 -3.09
C ASP A 218 6.66 9.35 -3.33
N ASN A 219 6.12 9.94 -4.37
CA ASN A 219 4.71 9.70 -4.72
C ASN A 219 4.62 8.38 -5.52
N ILE A 220 4.18 7.33 -4.86
CA ILE A 220 3.91 6.02 -5.47
C ILE A 220 2.42 5.98 -5.78
N LEU A 221 2.06 5.82 -7.05
CA LEU A 221 0.68 5.62 -7.48
C LEU A 221 0.43 4.13 -7.65
N ILE A 222 -0.68 3.63 -7.08
CA ILE A 222 -1.13 2.26 -7.26
C ILE A 222 -2.18 2.27 -8.37
N LEU A 223 -1.92 1.52 -9.43
CA LEU A 223 -2.83 1.37 -10.55
C LEU A 223 -3.34 -0.08 -10.60
N ASN A 224 -4.63 -0.24 -10.86
CA ASN A 224 -5.21 -1.56 -11.06
C ASN A 224 -4.71 -2.11 -12.41
N ALA A 225 -3.95 -3.21 -12.40
CA ALA A 225 -3.29 -3.74 -13.61
C ALA A 225 -4.28 -4.16 -14.72
N LYS A 226 -5.56 -4.34 -14.40
CA LYS A 226 -6.57 -4.67 -15.41
C LYS A 226 -6.89 -3.53 -16.38
N GLU A 227 -6.68 -2.27 -15.96
CA GLU A 227 -6.89 -1.10 -16.85
C GLU A 227 -5.65 -0.76 -17.69
N TYR A 228 -4.50 -1.39 -17.39
CA TYR A 228 -3.19 -1.03 -17.96
C TYR A 228 -2.49 -2.18 -18.70
N ASP A 229 -3.20 -3.22 -19.11
CA ASP A 229 -2.68 -4.22 -20.07
C ASP A 229 -2.60 -3.67 -21.52
N THR A 230 -3.11 -2.46 -21.75
CA THR A 230 -2.76 -1.71 -22.94
C THR A 230 -1.43 -1.02 -22.71
N PRO A 231 -0.40 -1.35 -23.47
CA PRO A 231 0.89 -0.69 -23.38
C PRO A 231 0.69 0.82 -23.61
N GLU A 232 1.02 1.64 -22.60
CA GLU A 232 0.93 3.09 -22.73
C GLU A 232 2.21 3.67 -23.32
N PRO A 233 2.09 4.51 -24.37
CA PRO A 233 3.23 5.22 -24.91
C PRO A 233 3.91 6.09 -23.87
N ASN A 234 5.23 6.05 -23.79
CA ASN A 234 5.98 6.93 -22.93
C ASN A 234 5.91 8.37 -23.46
N PRO A 235 5.24 9.33 -22.77
CA PRO A 235 5.00 10.66 -23.29
C PRO A 235 6.28 11.45 -23.55
N TYR A 236 7.36 11.18 -22.81
CA TYR A 236 8.67 11.82 -23.04
C TYR A 236 9.32 11.35 -24.32
N LEU A 237 9.25 10.05 -24.63
CA LEU A 237 9.81 9.48 -25.86
C LEU A 237 8.97 9.89 -27.07
N VAL A 238 7.65 9.83 -26.97
CA VAL A 238 6.73 10.27 -28.03
C VAL A 238 6.95 11.74 -28.35
N ASN A 239 7.01 12.61 -27.34
CA ASN A 239 7.24 14.04 -27.54
C ASN A 239 8.61 14.31 -28.20
N ALA A 240 9.65 13.57 -27.82
CA ALA A 240 10.96 13.72 -28.45
C ALA A 240 10.96 13.33 -29.94
N ILE A 241 10.25 12.25 -30.30
CA ILE A 241 10.07 11.85 -31.69
C ILE A 241 9.29 12.92 -32.46
N VAL A 242 8.17 13.39 -31.96
CA VAL A 242 7.35 14.44 -32.56
C VAL A 242 8.19 15.72 -32.77
N LYS A 243 8.93 16.15 -31.76
CA LYS A 243 9.85 17.30 -31.85
C LYS A 243 10.93 17.09 -32.91
N SER A 244 11.46 15.86 -33.08
CA SER A 244 12.47 15.60 -34.08
C SER A 244 11.95 15.87 -35.52
N PHE A 245 10.74 15.39 -35.81
CA PHE A 245 10.11 15.66 -37.11
C PHE A 245 9.72 17.14 -37.27
N TYR A 246 9.23 17.78 -36.19
CA TYR A 246 8.93 19.20 -36.22
C TYR A 246 10.15 20.05 -36.52
N TYR A 247 11.29 19.85 -35.86
CA TYR A 247 12.51 20.60 -36.12
C TYR A 247 13.03 20.40 -37.56
N HIS A 248 13.00 19.16 -38.06
CA HIS A 248 13.36 18.92 -39.46
C HIS A 248 12.46 19.68 -40.43
N LYS A 249 11.14 19.73 -40.19
CA LYS A 249 10.21 20.46 -41.03
C LYS A 249 10.51 21.98 -41.00
N GLN A 250 10.85 22.53 -39.84
CA GLN A 250 11.17 23.94 -39.68
C GLN A 250 12.49 24.29 -40.42
N ILE A 251 13.50 23.45 -40.31
CA ILE A 251 14.77 23.62 -41.07
C ILE A 251 14.53 23.57 -42.59
N GLN A 252 13.70 22.63 -43.06
CA GLN A 252 13.32 22.56 -44.48
C GLN A 252 12.55 23.78 -44.95
N SER A 253 11.83 24.49 -44.08
CA SER A 253 11.14 25.73 -44.38
C SER A 253 12.04 26.98 -44.36
N GLY A 254 13.36 26.80 -44.11
CA GLY A 254 14.36 27.87 -44.13
C GLY A 254 14.72 28.46 -42.77
N LYS A 255 14.21 27.92 -41.65
CA LYS A 255 14.65 28.35 -40.30
C LYS A 255 16.04 27.80 -39.99
N THR A 256 16.80 28.53 -39.20
CA THR A 256 18.09 28.07 -38.65
C THR A 256 17.94 27.36 -37.32
N ILE A 257 18.97 26.66 -36.87
CA ILE A 257 18.98 26.03 -35.52
C ILE A 257 18.94 27.10 -34.43
N GLU A 258 19.54 28.27 -34.68
CA GLU A 258 19.56 29.41 -33.79
C GLU A 258 18.16 30.02 -33.64
N ASP A 259 17.36 30.06 -34.69
CA ASP A 259 15.96 30.50 -34.62
C ASP A 259 15.14 29.55 -33.73
N LEU A 260 15.29 28.24 -33.91
CA LEU A 260 14.63 27.23 -33.11
C LEU A 260 15.08 27.27 -31.64
N GLN A 261 16.35 27.54 -31.37
CA GLN A 261 16.89 27.70 -30.02
C GLN A 261 16.23 28.89 -29.30
N THR A 262 16.08 29.99 -30.03
CA THR A 262 15.43 31.20 -29.47
C THR A 262 13.96 30.99 -29.22
N GLU A 263 13.24 30.34 -30.14
CA GLU A 263 11.81 29.99 -29.98
C GLU A 263 11.55 29.04 -28.79
N GLU A 264 12.42 28.05 -28.57
CA GLU A 264 12.29 27.12 -27.44
C GLU A 264 12.88 27.67 -26.12
N GLY A 265 13.50 28.85 -26.12
CA GLY A 265 14.11 29.48 -24.94
C GLY A 265 15.31 28.67 -24.38
N LEU A 266 16.06 27.97 -25.23
CA LEU A 266 17.16 27.10 -24.82
C LEU A 266 18.48 27.87 -24.73
N LYS A 267 19.34 27.48 -23.76
CA LYS A 267 20.66 28.10 -23.58
C LYS A 267 21.68 27.67 -24.61
N ASP A 268 21.55 26.48 -25.19
CA ASP A 268 22.42 25.98 -26.24
C ASP A 268 21.64 25.12 -27.26
N SER A 269 22.20 25.03 -28.49
CA SER A 269 21.60 24.30 -29.60
C SER A 269 21.80 22.77 -29.54
N LYS A 270 22.58 22.27 -28.59
CA LYS A 270 22.92 20.85 -28.45
C LYS A 270 21.69 19.97 -28.24
N TYR A 271 20.72 20.45 -27.47
CA TYR A 271 19.46 19.72 -27.27
C TYR A 271 18.72 19.54 -28.61
N ILE A 272 18.58 20.60 -29.42
CA ILE A 272 17.89 20.55 -30.71
C ILE A 272 18.55 19.56 -31.61
N ARG A 273 19.91 19.62 -31.78
CA ARG A 273 20.67 18.69 -32.60
C ARG A 273 20.49 17.25 -32.19
N ASN A 274 20.54 16.97 -30.86
CA ASN A 274 20.33 15.64 -30.33
C ASN A 274 18.93 15.12 -30.61
N ILE A 275 17.90 15.95 -30.46
CA ILE A 275 16.51 15.57 -30.75
C ILE A 275 16.30 15.37 -32.25
N MET A 276 16.87 16.20 -33.10
CA MET A 276 16.78 16.03 -34.55
C MET A 276 17.29 14.67 -35.03
N ASN A 277 18.34 14.14 -34.42
CA ASN A 277 18.89 12.84 -34.78
C ASN A 277 17.93 11.69 -34.53
N LEU A 278 16.94 11.87 -33.68
CA LEU A 278 15.91 10.84 -33.38
C LEU A 278 14.99 10.56 -34.59
N LYS A 279 14.96 11.40 -35.61
CA LYS A 279 14.28 11.09 -36.88
C LYS A 279 14.81 9.84 -37.56
N TYR A 280 16.09 9.48 -37.33
CA TYR A 280 16.76 8.33 -37.93
C TYR A 280 16.62 7.04 -37.11
N ILE A 281 15.77 7.02 -36.11
CA ILE A 281 15.42 5.80 -35.37
C ILE A 281 14.70 4.83 -36.31
N SER A 282 14.94 3.51 -36.12
CA SER A 282 14.27 2.50 -36.93
C SER A 282 12.75 2.62 -36.87
N PRO A 283 12.04 2.37 -37.97
CA PRO A 283 10.56 2.39 -37.96
C PRO A 283 9.96 1.49 -36.90
N GLU A 284 10.52 0.29 -36.69
CA GLU A 284 10.04 -0.69 -35.70
C GLU A 284 10.14 -0.14 -34.28
N LEU A 285 11.25 0.53 -33.94
CA LEU A 285 11.43 1.11 -32.61
C LEU A 285 10.51 2.34 -32.42
N THR A 286 10.30 3.11 -33.47
CA THR A 286 9.34 4.23 -33.47
C THR A 286 7.93 3.73 -33.21
N GLU A 287 7.51 2.66 -33.90
CA GLU A 287 6.20 2.04 -33.69
C GLU A 287 6.05 1.47 -32.27
N GLN A 288 7.07 0.79 -31.73
CA GLN A 288 7.08 0.32 -30.35
C GLN A 288 6.92 1.45 -29.34
N ILE A 289 7.57 2.60 -29.58
CA ILE A 289 7.45 3.78 -28.70
C ILE A 289 6.03 4.37 -28.79
N LEU A 290 5.47 4.48 -29.99
CA LEU A 290 4.12 5.01 -30.19
C LEU A 290 3.03 4.10 -29.64
N ASN A 291 3.25 2.78 -29.69
CA ASN A 291 2.33 1.77 -29.15
C ASN A 291 2.59 1.45 -27.66
N GLY A 292 3.60 2.05 -27.02
CA GLY A 292 3.96 1.79 -25.63
C GLY A 292 4.65 0.45 -25.37
N THR A 293 5.01 -0.29 -26.44
CA THR A 293 5.65 -1.63 -26.35
C THR A 293 7.17 -1.58 -26.32
N GLN A 294 7.75 -0.37 -26.22
CA GLN A 294 9.20 -0.17 -26.16
C GLN A 294 9.86 -0.92 -24.99
N PRO A 295 11.13 -1.33 -25.12
CA PRO A 295 11.87 -1.98 -24.05
C PRO A 295 11.89 -1.14 -22.76
N LYS A 296 11.63 -1.76 -21.60
CA LYS A 296 11.52 -1.08 -20.29
C LYS A 296 12.78 -0.27 -19.90
N TYR A 297 13.95 -0.66 -20.40
CA TYR A 297 15.22 0.04 -20.15
C TYR A 297 15.44 1.25 -21.07
N LEU A 298 14.55 1.49 -22.05
CA LEU A 298 14.70 2.56 -23.02
C LEU A 298 14.36 3.91 -22.38
N SER A 299 15.32 4.82 -22.35
CA SER A 299 15.15 6.19 -21.89
C SER A 299 15.56 7.17 -23.01
N LEU A 300 15.07 8.41 -22.93
CA LEU A 300 15.46 9.46 -23.88
C LEU A 300 16.98 9.64 -23.94
N GLN A 301 17.67 9.59 -22.78
CA GLN A 301 19.12 9.71 -22.74
C GLN A 301 19.84 8.57 -23.47
N LYS A 302 19.33 7.34 -23.35
CA LYS A 302 19.89 6.20 -24.11
C LYS A 302 19.64 6.34 -25.60
N LEU A 303 18.43 6.75 -26.02
CA LEU A 303 18.14 7.04 -27.42
C LEU A 303 19.11 8.08 -27.99
N ILE A 304 19.25 9.23 -27.34
CA ILE A 304 20.17 10.29 -27.75
C ILE A 304 21.62 9.77 -27.87
N ASN A 305 22.05 8.96 -26.90
CA ASN A 305 23.43 8.43 -26.94
C ASN A 305 23.65 7.39 -28.03
N THR A 306 22.61 6.60 -28.37
CA THR A 306 22.68 5.59 -29.44
C THR A 306 22.67 6.21 -30.83
N TYR A 307 21.90 7.28 -31.04
CA TYR A 307 21.74 7.96 -32.34
C TYR A 307 22.49 9.31 -32.39
N LYS A 308 23.60 9.40 -31.67
CA LYS A 308 24.48 10.58 -31.68
C LYS A 308 25.43 10.46 -32.86
N PHE A 309 25.18 11.25 -33.90
CA PHE A 309 26.05 11.41 -35.06
C PHE A 309 26.97 12.63 -34.88
#